data_44925a0aadf41cc41bd4676e0780a989
#
_entry.id   44925a0aadf41cc41bd4676e0780a989
#
_cell.length_a   1.000
_cell.length_b   1.000
_cell.length_c   1.000
_cell.angle_alpha   90.00
_cell.angle_beta   90.00
_cell.angle_gamma   90.00
#
_symmetry.space_group_name_H-M   'P 1'
#
loop_
_entity.id
_entity.type
_entity.pdbx_description
1 polymer ?
#
loop_
_entity_poly.entity_id
_entity_poly.type
_entity_poly.pdbx_seq_one_letter_code
_entity_poly.pdbx_strand_id
1 'polypeptide(L)'
;MKRLYIVSTGAGGLGYISPEAINAINESEVIVSYSKYARELGSLIKGKELFTSGMTHEIARCAQAIEYARQGKTTAILSNGDVNVYGMATLIVELMDEKDLWDEIELISLPGVTSFLAAASKAGAPVSQDFAIVSLSDRLTDINLIDKSIKFALDCEFVL
;
A
#
# COMPACT_ATOMS: atom_id res chain seq x y z
N MET A 1 12.99 15.89 11.89
CA MET A 1 11.53 15.68 11.89
C MET A 1 11.30 14.18 11.90
N LYS A 2 10.32 13.68 12.62
CA LYS A 2 9.95 12.25 12.64
C LYS A 2 9.41 11.88 11.29
N ARG A 3 9.83 10.75 10.71
CA ARG A 3 9.50 10.40 9.33
C ARG A 3 8.80 9.05 9.23
N LEU A 4 7.67 9.03 8.51
CA LEU A 4 6.92 7.84 8.18
C LEU A 4 6.77 7.72 6.66
N TYR A 5 7.33 6.66 6.10
CA TYR A 5 7.15 6.30 4.70
C TYR A 5 6.01 5.30 4.54
N ILE A 6 5.10 5.56 3.61
CA ILE A 6 4.17 4.55 3.09
C ILE A 6 4.73 4.06 1.76
N VAL A 7 5.20 2.82 1.71
CA VAL A 7 6.02 2.33 0.60
C VAL A 7 5.29 1.28 -0.20
N SER A 8 5.10 1.55 -1.48
CA SER A 8 4.63 0.58 -2.47
C SER A 8 5.76 -0.36 -2.87
N THR A 9 5.54 -1.67 -2.76
CA THR A 9 6.53 -2.68 -3.17
C THR A 9 6.24 -3.29 -4.55
N GLY A 10 5.26 -2.74 -5.26
CA GLY A 10 4.91 -3.16 -6.61
C GLY A 10 4.16 -4.49 -6.69
N ALA A 11 4.02 -4.99 -7.90
CA ALA A 11 3.19 -6.17 -8.23
C ALA A 11 3.86 -7.53 -7.95
N GLY A 12 4.89 -7.55 -7.11
CA GLY A 12 5.65 -8.74 -6.73
C GLY A 12 7.03 -8.79 -7.38
N GLY A 13 8.02 -9.17 -6.56
CA GLY A 13 9.43 -9.21 -6.95
C GLY A 13 10.11 -7.84 -6.97
N LEU A 14 11.43 -7.85 -6.79
CA LEU A 14 12.24 -6.63 -6.64
C LEU A 14 12.22 -5.73 -7.89
N GLY A 15 11.96 -6.28 -9.08
CA GLY A 15 11.91 -5.52 -10.32
C GLY A 15 10.75 -4.53 -10.45
N TYR A 16 9.75 -4.61 -9.57
CA TYR A 16 8.62 -3.68 -9.53
C TYR A 16 8.73 -2.60 -8.45
N ILE A 17 9.81 -2.63 -7.67
CA ILE A 17 10.06 -1.63 -6.62
C ILE A 17 10.79 -0.45 -7.22
N SER A 18 10.26 0.76 -7.05
CA SER A 18 10.93 1.96 -7.55
C SER A 18 12.23 2.23 -6.80
N PRO A 19 13.23 2.88 -7.44
CA PRO A 19 14.46 3.30 -6.76
C PRO A 19 14.19 4.15 -5.52
N GLU A 20 13.19 5.02 -5.56
CA GLU A 20 12.78 5.86 -4.44
C GLU A 20 12.25 5.03 -3.27
N ALA A 21 11.42 4.01 -3.56
CA ALA A 21 10.95 3.07 -2.55
C ALA A 21 12.10 2.28 -1.91
N ILE A 22 13.08 1.84 -2.71
CA ILE A 22 14.29 1.18 -2.21
C ILE A 22 15.08 2.10 -1.27
N ASN A 23 15.24 3.37 -1.64
CA ASN A 23 15.94 4.35 -0.81
C ASN A 23 15.21 4.57 0.52
N ALA A 24 13.89 4.75 0.50
CA ALA A 24 13.09 4.90 1.72
C ALA A 24 13.18 3.67 2.64
N ILE A 25 13.15 2.46 2.06
CA ILE A 25 13.38 1.23 2.83
C ILE A 25 14.79 1.24 3.45
N ASN A 26 15.82 1.64 2.68
CA ASN A 26 17.19 1.67 3.18
C ASN A 26 17.40 2.69 4.31
N GLU A 27 16.79 3.86 4.21
CA GLU A 27 16.84 4.91 5.24
C GLU A 27 16.08 4.54 6.52
N SER A 28 15.09 3.66 6.42
CA SER A 28 14.23 3.31 7.55
C SER A 28 14.96 2.43 8.55
N GLU A 29 14.80 2.73 9.84
CA GLU A 29 15.26 1.93 10.97
C GLU A 29 14.29 0.77 11.25
N VAL A 30 12.99 1.05 11.09
CA VAL A 30 11.90 0.11 11.36
C VAL A 30 11.11 -0.16 10.07
N ILE A 31 10.83 -1.43 9.85
CA ILE A 31 9.94 -1.89 8.77
C ILE A 31 8.68 -2.49 9.39
N VAL A 32 7.55 -1.96 9.00
CA VAL A 32 6.23 -2.46 9.38
C VAL A 32 5.57 -3.08 8.16
N SER A 33 5.16 -4.35 8.25
CA SER A 33 4.68 -5.06 7.06
C SER A 33 3.73 -6.22 7.39
N TYR A 34 2.95 -6.63 6.39
CA TYR A 34 2.34 -7.95 6.40
C TYR A 34 3.42 -9.03 6.27
N SER A 35 3.32 -10.09 7.08
CA SER A 35 4.36 -11.11 7.20
C SER A 35 4.79 -11.77 5.87
N LYS A 36 3.85 -11.88 4.90
CA LYS A 36 4.16 -12.42 3.58
C LYS A 36 5.05 -11.45 2.78
N TYR A 37 4.73 -10.15 2.80
CA TYR A 37 5.49 -9.16 2.06
C TYR A 37 6.91 -8.99 2.61
N ALA A 38 7.06 -9.01 3.93
CA ALA A 38 8.38 -8.98 4.56
C ALA A 38 9.27 -10.15 4.09
N ARG A 39 8.71 -11.36 3.94
CA ARG A 39 9.45 -12.52 3.41
C ARG A 39 9.88 -12.35 1.96
N GLU A 40 9.03 -11.75 1.12
CA GLU A 40 9.32 -11.51 -0.30
C GLU A 40 10.48 -10.51 -0.50
N LEU A 41 10.64 -9.55 0.41
CA LEU A 41 11.69 -8.52 0.34
C LEU A 41 13.05 -9.02 0.83
N GLY A 42 13.10 -10.09 1.61
CA GLY A 42 14.32 -10.83 1.95
C GLY A 42 15.50 -9.93 2.35
N SER A 43 16.51 -9.86 1.48
CA SER A 43 17.76 -9.15 1.76
C SER A 43 17.60 -7.63 1.88
N LEU A 44 16.59 -7.03 1.25
CA LEU A 44 16.38 -5.59 1.25
C LEU A 44 16.07 -5.04 2.65
N ILE A 45 15.45 -5.84 3.51
CA ILE A 45 15.07 -5.46 4.87
C ILE A 45 15.92 -6.14 5.95
N LYS A 46 16.99 -6.85 5.53
CA LYS A 46 17.86 -7.56 6.46
C LYS A 46 18.57 -6.61 7.44
N GLY A 47 18.53 -6.95 8.71
CA GLY A 47 19.20 -6.18 9.77
C GLY A 47 18.40 -5.00 10.31
N LYS A 48 17.18 -4.77 9.81
CA LYS A 48 16.28 -3.74 10.31
C LYS A 48 15.37 -4.28 11.42
N GLU A 49 14.89 -3.40 12.27
CA GLU A 49 13.83 -3.75 13.22
C GLU A 49 12.55 -4.04 12.45
N LEU A 50 11.92 -5.19 12.71
CA LEU A 50 10.73 -5.62 11.98
C LEU A 50 9.52 -5.73 12.91
N PHE A 51 8.42 -5.10 12.50
CA PHE A 51 7.11 -5.41 13.04
C PHE A 51 6.26 -6.03 11.93
N THR A 52 5.85 -7.27 12.13
CA THR A 52 5.00 -7.97 11.15
C THR A 52 3.73 -8.49 11.80
N SER A 53 2.64 -8.47 11.04
CA SER A 53 1.35 -9.01 11.48
C SER A 53 0.68 -9.82 10.37
N GLY A 54 -0.34 -10.59 10.73
CA GLY A 54 -1.17 -11.34 9.79
C GLY A 54 -2.14 -10.47 9.01
N MET A 55 -2.98 -11.13 8.20
CA MET A 55 -4.16 -10.50 7.59
C MET A 55 -5.14 -10.01 8.66
N THR A 56 -5.98 -9.06 8.31
CA THR A 56 -7.02 -8.46 9.18
C THR A 56 -6.49 -7.63 10.35
N HIS A 57 -5.19 -7.30 10.35
CA HIS A 57 -4.55 -6.48 11.39
C HIS A 57 -4.03 -5.15 10.81
N GLU A 58 -4.70 -4.65 9.75
CA GLU A 58 -4.28 -3.44 9.03
C GLU A 58 -4.25 -2.22 9.95
N ILE A 59 -5.31 -2.00 10.73
CA ILE A 59 -5.41 -0.87 11.66
C ILE A 59 -4.27 -0.92 12.70
N ALA A 60 -4.07 -2.08 13.32
CA ALA A 60 -3.01 -2.26 14.31
C ALA A 60 -1.62 -2.04 13.71
N ARG A 61 -1.42 -2.48 12.47
CA ARG A 61 -0.17 -2.31 11.72
C ARG A 61 0.11 -0.84 11.41
N CYS A 62 -0.91 -0.08 10.96
CA CYS A 62 -0.81 1.35 10.73
C CYS A 62 -0.55 2.13 12.02
N ALA A 63 -1.29 1.82 13.09
CA ALA A 63 -1.10 2.44 14.40
C ALA A 63 0.32 2.21 14.95
N GLN A 64 0.86 1.00 14.77
CA GLN A 64 2.21 0.67 15.20
C GLN A 64 3.28 1.41 14.38
N ALA A 65 3.08 1.60 13.07
CA ALA A 65 4.00 2.38 12.25
C ALA A 65 4.05 3.85 12.68
N ILE A 66 2.89 4.44 12.96
CA ILE A 66 2.78 5.79 13.49
C ILE A 66 3.49 5.90 14.85
N GLU A 67 3.31 4.92 15.73
CA GLU A 67 3.93 4.92 17.07
C GLU A 67 5.46 4.86 17.00
N TYR A 68 6.03 4.04 16.13
CA TYR A 68 7.47 4.03 15.90
C TYR A 68 7.98 5.38 15.39
N ALA A 69 7.28 6.00 14.45
CA ALA A 69 7.63 7.32 13.95
C ALA A 69 7.56 8.37 15.09
N ARG A 70 6.54 8.32 15.94
CA ARG A 70 6.42 9.20 17.12
C ARG A 70 7.56 9.03 18.10
N GLN A 71 8.12 7.84 18.25
CA GLN A 71 9.31 7.56 19.04
C GLN A 71 10.60 8.08 18.40
N GLY A 72 10.53 8.70 17.23
CA GLY A 72 11.65 9.30 16.52
C GLY A 72 12.40 8.34 15.61
N LYS A 73 11.90 7.11 15.40
CA LYS A 73 12.48 6.14 14.46
C LYS A 73 11.98 6.43 13.04
N THR A 74 12.88 6.52 12.07
CA THR A 74 12.51 6.56 10.66
C THR A 74 11.86 5.21 10.30
N THR A 75 10.59 5.25 9.93
CA THR A 75 9.75 4.04 9.78
C THR A 75 9.21 3.93 8.38
N ALA A 76 9.24 2.73 7.79
CA ALA A 76 8.51 2.42 6.56
C ALA A 76 7.43 1.38 6.81
N ILE A 77 6.19 1.70 6.41
CA ILE A 77 5.13 0.72 6.30
C ILE A 77 5.00 0.26 4.84
N LEU A 78 5.04 -1.05 4.62
CA LEU A 78 5.11 -1.64 3.28
C LEU A 78 3.78 -2.25 2.86
N SER A 79 3.40 -2.02 1.61
CA SER A 79 2.23 -2.62 0.97
C SER A 79 2.57 -3.08 -0.44
N ASN A 80 2.04 -4.21 -0.88
CA ASN A 80 2.17 -4.67 -2.27
C ASN A 80 1.33 -3.79 -3.19
N GLY A 81 1.66 -3.82 -4.48
CA GLY A 81 1.02 -2.99 -5.48
C GLY A 81 1.34 -1.52 -5.30
N ASP A 82 0.33 -0.70 -5.35
CA ASP A 82 0.36 0.72 -5.04
C ASP A 82 -0.39 1.00 -3.74
N VAL A 83 0.20 1.76 -2.84
CA VAL A 83 -0.36 2.07 -1.51
C VAL A 83 -1.66 2.89 -1.58
N ASN A 84 -1.91 3.55 -2.72
CA ASN A 84 -3.13 4.35 -2.95
C ASN A 84 -4.26 3.54 -3.60
N VAL A 85 -3.97 2.34 -4.16
CA VAL A 85 -4.96 1.49 -4.82
C VAL A 85 -5.35 0.34 -3.89
N TYR A 86 -6.41 0.52 -3.12
CA TYR A 86 -6.85 -0.41 -2.06
C TYR A 86 -5.72 -0.77 -1.07
N GLY A 87 -4.78 0.16 -0.89
CA GLY A 87 -3.60 0.00 -0.05
C GLY A 87 -3.72 0.67 1.31
N MET A 88 -2.58 0.83 1.97
CA MET A 88 -2.52 1.30 3.36
C MET A 88 -2.55 2.83 3.51
N ALA A 89 -2.42 3.59 2.40
CA ALA A 89 -2.25 5.05 2.47
C ALA A 89 -3.44 5.75 3.13
N THR A 90 -4.66 5.43 2.70
CA THR A 90 -5.88 6.03 3.25
C THR A 90 -5.98 5.81 4.77
N LEU A 91 -5.73 4.58 5.24
CA LEU A 91 -5.82 4.25 6.65
C LEU A 91 -4.76 4.98 7.51
N ILE A 92 -3.55 5.16 6.99
CA ILE A 92 -2.52 5.96 7.68
C ILE A 92 -2.95 7.43 7.78
N VAL A 93 -3.44 7.99 6.68
CA VAL A 93 -3.92 9.39 6.64
C VAL A 93 -5.06 9.59 7.64
N GLU A 94 -6.06 8.72 7.65
CA GLU A 94 -7.18 8.76 8.60
C GLU A 94 -6.69 8.73 10.06
N LEU A 95 -5.78 7.80 10.40
CA LEU A 95 -5.23 7.69 11.75
C LEU A 95 -4.37 8.89 12.16
N MET A 96 -3.66 9.50 11.22
CA MET A 96 -2.90 10.72 11.48
C MET A 96 -3.82 11.92 11.71
N ASP A 97 -4.89 12.00 10.92
CA ASP A 97 -5.91 13.06 11.03
C ASP A 97 -6.67 12.98 12.36
N GLU A 98 -7.15 11.77 12.71
CA GLU A 98 -7.82 11.51 13.99
C GLU A 98 -6.99 11.90 15.22
N LYS A 99 -5.65 11.83 15.10
CA LYS A 99 -4.72 12.09 16.22
C LYS A 99 -4.01 13.42 16.12
N ASP A 100 -4.34 14.24 15.12
CA ASP A 100 -3.71 15.56 14.86
C ASP A 100 -2.17 15.50 14.86
N LEU A 101 -1.59 14.59 14.02
CA LEU A 101 -0.15 14.31 14.02
C LEU A 101 0.65 14.98 12.90
N TRP A 102 0.02 15.84 12.09
CA TRP A 102 0.65 16.44 10.93
C TRP A 102 1.84 17.35 11.25
N ASP A 103 1.82 18.00 12.42
CA ASP A 103 2.94 18.82 12.90
C ASP A 103 4.06 17.99 13.56
N GLU A 104 3.79 16.71 13.89
CA GLU A 104 4.76 15.83 14.56
C GLU A 104 5.51 14.93 13.57
N ILE A 105 4.84 14.45 12.51
CA ILE A 105 5.34 13.42 11.61
C ILE A 105 5.30 13.91 10.15
N GLU A 106 6.44 13.83 9.49
CA GLU A 106 6.52 13.98 8.04
C GLU A 106 6.08 12.67 7.38
N LEU A 107 4.91 12.68 6.74
CA LEU A 107 4.38 11.55 6.00
C LEU A 107 4.79 11.63 4.53
N ILE A 108 5.42 10.55 4.02
CA ILE A 108 5.86 10.45 2.63
C ILE A 108 5.26 9.19 2.02
N SER A 109 4.36 9.37 1.05
CA SER A 109 3.74 8.26 0.32
C SER A 109 4.44 8.03 -1.01
N LEU A 110 4.91 6.81 -1.24
CA LEU A 110 5.66 6.42 -2.43
C LEU A 110 4.81 5.49 -3.29
N PRO A 111 4.43 5.92 -4.51
CA PRO A 111 3.62 5.12 -5.41
C PRO A 111 4.39 3.91 -5.95
N GLY A 112 3.67 2.95 -6.53
CA GLY A 112 4.25 1.75 -7.09
C GLY A 112 3.47 1.18 -8.26
N VAL A 113 4.01 0.12 -8.86
CA VAL A 113 3.34 -0.59 -9.94
C VAL A 113 2.23 -1.46 -9.35
N THR A 114 0.99 -1.03 -9.54
CA THR A 114 -0.17 -1.80 -9.08
C THR A 114 -0.37 -3.09 -9.89
N SER A 115 -0.95 -4.10 -9.27
CA SER A 115 -1.15 -5.43 -9.87
C SER A 115 -1.98 -5.40 -11.14
N PHE A 116 -2.96 -4.50 -11.27
CA PHE A 116 -3.77 -4.43 -12.48
C PHE A 116 -2.97 -3.94 -13.70
N LEU A 117 -2.05 -2.98 -13.53
CA LEU A 117 -1.16 -2.54 -14.62
C LEU A 117 -0.16 -3.65 -15.01
N ALA A 118 0.39 -4.37 -14.02
CA ALA A 118 1.25 -5.50 -14.29
C ALA A 118 0.50 -6.64 -15.01
N ALA A 119 -0.76 -6.87 -14.70
CA ALA A 119 -1.64 -7.82 -15.41
C ALA A 119 -1.95 -7.33 -16.83
N ALA A 120 -2.33 -6.06 -16.99
CA ALA A 120 -2.62 -5.46 -18.29
C ALA A 120 -1.45 -5.57 -19.27
N SER A 121 -0.21 -5.35 -18.79
CA SER A 121 0.99 -5.49 -19.64
C SER A 121 1.22 -6.92 -20.17
N LYS A 122 0.66 -7.94 -19.50
CA LYS A 122 0.71 -9.34 -19.92
C LYS A 122 -0.50 -9.76 -20.75
N ALA A 123 -1.60 -9.03 -20.63
CA ALA A 123 -2.87 -9.32 -21.30
C ALA A 123 -3.05 -8.56 -22.62
N GLY A 124 -1.99 -7.99 -23.20
CA GLY A 124 -2.05 -7.26 -24.47
C GLY A 124 -2.45 -5.80 -24.33
N ALA A 125 -2.17 -5.18 -23.18
CA ALA A 125 -2.40 -3.76 -22.90
C ALA A 125 -3.88 -3.31 -23.09
N PRO A 126 -4.85 -3.94 -22.44
CA PRO A 126 -6.28 -3.65 -22.64
C PRO A 126 -6.67 -2.26 -22.10
N VAL A 127 -5.89 -1.65 -21.21
CA VAL A 127 -6.17 -0.36 -20.59
C VAL A 127 -5.73 0.78 -21.50
N SER A 128 -6.33 0.85 -22.69
CA SER A 128 -6.03 1.87 -23.71
C SER A 128 -7.12 2.95 -23.81
N GLN A 129 -8.23 2.77 -23.12
CA GLN A 129 -9.38 3.68 -23.06
C GLN A 129 -9.82 3.85 -21.61
N ASP A 130 -11.03 4.33 -21.40
CA ASP A 130 -11.60 4.48 -20.06
C ASP A 130 -11.67 3.14 -19.34
N PHE A 131 -11.31 3.13 -18.07
CA PHE A 131 -11.30 1.92 -17.25
C PHE A 131 -11.83 2.19 -15.85
N ALA A 132 -12.33 1.15 -15.21
CA ALA A 132 -12.78 1.18 -13.84
C ALA A 132 -12.06 0.11 -13.01
N ILE A 133 -11.80 0.44 -11.76
CA ILE A 133 -11.27 -0.50 -10.78
C ILE A 133 -12.33 -0.75 -9.73
N VAL A 134 -12.79 -1.98 -9.62
CA VAL A 134 -13.82 -2.39 -8.67
C VAL A 134 -13.25 -3.45 -7.73
N SER A 135 -13.27 -3.17 -6.42
CA SER A 135 -12.93 -4.18 -5.43
C SER A 135 -14.02 -5.24 -5.36
N LEU A 136 -13.62 -6.51 -5.49
CA LEU A 136 -14.54 -7.65 -5.33
C LEU A 136 -14.63 -8.14 -3.87
N SER A 137 -13.99 -7.43 -2.93
CA SER A 137 -14.05 -7.77 -1.52
C SER A 137 -15.40 -7.36 -0.91
N ASP A 138 -16.15 -8.33 -0.45
CA ASP A 138 -17.44 -8.17 0.24
C ASP A 138 -17.31 -7.90 1.75
N ARG A 139 -16.09 -7.72 2.24
CA ARG A 139 -15.83 -7.50 3.68
C ARG A 139 -16.28 -6.14 4.18
N LEU A 140 -16.14 -5.12 3.35
CA LEU A 140 -16.46 -3.73 3.69
C LEU A 140 -17.51 -3.12 2.76
N THR A 141 -17.85 -3.83 1.67
CA THR A 141 -18.77 -3.35 0.65
C THR A 141 -19.86 -4.40 0.42
N ASP A 142 -21.12 -3.98 0.42
CA ASP A 142 -22.25 -4.87 0.12
C ASP A 142 -22.13 -5.46 -1.29
N ILE A 143 -22.38 -6.76 -1.42
CA ILE A 143 -22.25 -7.49 -2.70
C ILE A 143 -23.15 -6.91 -3.78
N ASN A 144 -24.33 -6.39 -3.43
CA ASN A 144 -25.22 -5.75 -4.40
C ASN A 144 -24.63 -4.45 -4.93
N LEU A 145 -23.85 -3.73 -4.11
CA LEU A 145 -23.15 -2.53 -4.56
C LEU A 145 -22.00 -2.88 -5.50
N ILE A 146 -21.26 -3.96 -5.21
CA ILE A 146 -20.23 -4.49 -6.11
C ILE A 146 -20.85 -4.84 -7.48
N ASP A 147 -21.93 -5.62 -7.48
CA ASP A 147 -22.65 -5.99 -8.71
C ASP A 147 -23.13 -4.76 -9.50
N LYS A 148 -23.67 -3.76 -8.80
CA LYS A 148 -24.12 -2.51 -9.40
C LYS A 148 -22.96 -1.75 -10.04
N SER A 149 -21.81 -1.69 -9.37
CA SER A 149 -20.61 -1.02 -9.88
C SER A 149 -20.08 -1.70 -11.15
N ILE A 150 -20.03 -3.04 -11.15
CA ILE A 150 -19.63 -3.82 -12.32
C ILE A 150 -20.58 -3.58 -13.49
N LYS A 151 -21.89 -3.67 -13.28
CA LYS A 151 -22.90 -3.41 -14.33
C LYS A 151 -22.77 -2.01 -14.89
N PHE A 152 -22.61 -1.00 -14.04
CA PHE A 152 -22.43 0.38 -14.49
C PHE A 152 -21.18 0.54 -15.37
N ALA A 153 -20.06 -0.06 -14.95
CA ALA A 153 -18.84 0.00 -15.74
C ALA A 153 -18.99 -0.69 -17.12
N LEU A 154 -19.68 -1.83 -17.16
CA LEU A 154 -19.97 -2.54 -18.41
C LEU A 154 -20.94 -1.76 -19.31
N ASP A 155 -21.97 -1.13 -18.76
CA ASP A 155 -22.93 -0.31 -19.48
C ASP A 155 -22.27 0.95 -20.09
N CYS A 156 -21.17 1.42 -19.46
CA CYS A 156 -20.33 2.52 -19.96
C CYS A 156 -19.17 2.04 -20.87
N GLU A 157 -19.09 0.76 -21.19
CA GLU A 157 -18.02 0.16 -22.00
C GLU A 157 -16.62 0.33 -21.40
N PHE A 158 -16.50 0.47 -20.07
CA PHE A 158 -15.21 0.56 -19.39
C PHE A 158 -14.49 -0.80 -19.37
N VAL A 159 -13.18 -0.75 -19.51
CA VAL A 159 -12.33 -1.90 -19.20
C VAL A 159 -12.34 -2.14 -17.69
N LEU A 160 -12.57 -3.38 -17.26
CA LEU A 160 -12.62 -3.79 -15.84
C LEU A 160 -11.44 -4.67 -15.49
#